data_781608b0b30791fbb8ed340bd15cf21c
#
_entry.id   781608b0b30791fbb8ed340bd15cf21c
#
_cell.length_a   1.000
_cell.length_b   1.000
_cell.length_c   1.000
_cell.angle_alpha   90.00
_cell.angle_beta   90.00
_cell.angle_gamma   90.00
#
_symmetry.space_group_name_H-M   'P 1'
#
loop_
_entity.id
_entity.type
_entity.pdbx_description
1 polymer ?
#
loop_
_entity_poly.entity_id
_entity_poly.type
_entity_poly.pdbx_seq_one_letter_code
_entity_poly.pdbx_strand_id
1 'polypeptide(L)'
;MKKISRCSFLQVVGLLAATAALTACGGKTETVKKDDTHEVITFMAPYMEEEAFIEQVHSVYPEVNIEIVPYSGDNTTTCLQNMFEVNDLPDICTLTVYDPMTYHVSDKLLDLSGYDFTDNYVESRLQEVSDNGAIYLLPSSYNCYGITYNKTLLREHGWELPNSFAELEALAAEAKEAGVDLCLPQIQYPGYGFQYLCNIADADFLGTLDGKLWQKDYLSGEANVSNTPGMMQAMAYVQKWKDIGMLNDSGDALDDNVTRQRMTEGNTLFLIGGTNGIVESDDNADKFGLMPYLSEDGTQNVFVLKVNRFYGLNKKLEQNPQKLEDALKVMRVLSTVEGSSALIPAKTLKCSLLPFKDAKADDTYYADVADVLNAGNTAPFIYSGWENTIVTTGTKMLDFIKGDATMEDVIRQMDEDQDSVVNNTPDTITTVTEELSQEDCAMLVGRCFAQATGSDLALVSLSTWIPGNPTDQNHHGVAAKLYAKGITDYDLSVILPTGWNRTIQTVTLTGQQINDLLATGYDAYGNGKGYPYVMASPVQPEADKTYQVAICGVSDQLAAEADVVDSGVVGMDAAKAFFGAYTSISRADTAWS
;
A
#
# COMPACT_ATOMS: atom_id res chain seq x y z
N MET A 1 -30.35 -39.87 -5.13
CA MET A 1 -29.31 -38.88 -4.82
C MET A 1 -28.51 -38.64 -6.11
N LYS A 2 -28.71 -37.52 -6.77
CA LYS A 2 -27.95 -37.16 -7.99
C LYS A 2 -26.69 -36.45 -7.55
N LYS A 3 -25.55 -36.97 -7.98
CA LYS A 3 -24.25 -36.31 -7.78
C LYS A 3 -24.22 -35.00 -8.58
N ILE A 4 -24.12 -33.88 -7.90
CA ILE A 4 -23.89 -32.56 -8.52
C ILE A 4 -22.41 -32.48 -8.86
N SER A 5 -22.11 -32.17 -10.11
CA SER A 5 -20.76 -32.03 -10.64
C SER A 5 -20.10 -30.77 -10.02
N ARG A 6 -18.81 -30.87 -9.69
CA ARG A 6 -18.01 -29.80 -9.08
C ARG A 6 -17.95 -28.49 -9.90
N CYS A 7 -18.11 -28.57 -11.21
CA CYS A 7 -18.18 -27.37 -12.07
C CYS A 7 -19.40 -26.50 -11.87
N SER A 8 -20.48 -27.03 -11.25
CA SER A 8 -21.69 -26.24 -11.00
C SER A 8 -21.62 -25.45 -9.68
N PHE A 9 -20.59 -25.70 -8.85
CA PHE A 9 -20.46 -25.03 -7.54
C PHE A 9 -19.87 -23.63 -7.68
N LEU A 10 -18.92 -23.42 -8.59
CA LEU A 10 -18.29 -22.10 -8.82
C LEU A 10 -19.22 -21.08 -9.50
N GLN A 11 -20.20 -21.54 -10.29
CA GLN A 11 -21.24 -20.66 -10.83
C GLN A 11 -22.36 -20.33 -9.84
N VAL A 12 -22.46 -21.05 -8.71
CA VAL A 12 -23.51 -20.89 -7.68
C VAL A 12 -22.99 -20.16 -6.44
N VAL A 13 -21.68 -20.14 -6.18
CA VAL A 13 -21.09 -19.46 -5.00
C VAL A 13 -21.17 -17.94 -5.12
N GLY A 14 -21.18 -17.38 -6.34
CA GLY A 14 -21.48 -15.96 -6.54
C GLY A 14 -22.94 -15.55 -6.24
N LEU A 15 -23.85 -16.50 -6.00
CA LEU A 15 -25.28 -16.21 -5.83
C LEU A 15 -25.89 -16.67 -4.50
N LEU A 16 -25.17 -17.31 -3.58
CA LEU A 16 -25.76 -17.93 -2.37
C LEU A 16 -25.06 -17.64 -1.04
N ALA A 17 -24.00 -16.85 -0.99
CA ALA A 17 -23.36 -16.47 0.26
C ALA A 17 -24.10 -15.39 1.07
N ALA A 18 -25.21 -14.86 0.60
CA ALA A 18 -25.96 -13.77 1.25
C ALA A 18 -27.16 -14.21 2.10
N THR A 19 -27.45 -15.51 2.29
CA THR A 19 -28.73 -15.91 2.92
C THR A 19 -28.66 -16.92 4.07
N ALA A 20 -27.52 -17.24 4.67
CA ALA A 20 -27.46 -18.33 5.67
C ALA A 20 -26.80 -18.03 7.02
N ALA A 21 -26.63 -16.78 7.45
CA ALA A 21 -26.00 -16.48 8.75
C ALA A 21 -26.69 -15.38 9.57
N LEU A 22 -28.03 -15.33 9.64
CA LEU A 22 -28.73 -14.43 10.56
C LEU A 22 -29.97 -15.07 11.17
N THR A 23 -29.77 -16.01 12.10
CA THR A 23 -30.82 -16.40 13.05
C THR A 23 -30.23 -16.67 14.44
N ALA A 24 -29.77 -15.63 15.12
CA ALA A 24 -29.72 -15.57 16.58
C ALA A 24 -29.34 -14.15 17.03
N CYS A 25 -30.30 -13.25 17.05
CA CYS A 25 -30.53 -12.23 18.07
C CYS A 25 -31.55 -11.24 17.51
N GLY A 26 -32.67 -11.09 18.19
CA GLY A 26 -33.84 -10.38 17.71
C GLY A 26 -33.64 -8.85 17.55
N GLY A 27 -33.30 -8.47 16.37
CA GLY A 27 -33.44 -7.14 15.82
C GLY A 27 -33.93 -7.30 14.39
N LYS A 28 -35.03 -6.69 14.01
CA LYS A 28 -35.51 -6.65 12.63
C LYS A 28 -34.50 -5.84 11.80
N THR A 29 -33.56 -6.51 11.18
CA THR A 29 -32.83 -5.95 10.03
C THR A 29 -33.73 -6.16 8.82
N GLU A 30 -34.26 -5.10 8.24
CA GLU A 30 -34.87 -5.16 6.92
C GLU A 30 -33.76 -5.52 5.94
N THR A 31 -33.81 -6.73 5.41
CA THR A 31 -32.97 -7.14 4.27
C THR A 31 -33.30 -6.22 3.10
N VAL A 32 -32.39 -5.34 2.74
CA VAL A 32 -32.49 -4.55 1.49
C VAL A 32 -32.64 -5.55 0.36
N LYS A 33 -33.75 -5.53 -0.33
CA LYS A 33 -33.99 -6.40 -1.49
C LYS A 33 -33.03 -5.98 -2.58
N LYS A 34 -32.16 -6.89 -3.02
CA LYS A 34 -31.33 -6.72 -4.21
C LYS A 34 -32.25 -6.39 -5.39
N ASP A 35 -32.01 -5.28 -6.07
CA ASP A 35 -32.74 -4.94 -7.29
C ASP A 35 -32.13 -5.75 -8.45
N ASP A 36 -32.87 -6.76 -8.91
CA ASP A 36 -32.42 -7.64 -9.98
C ASP A 36 -32.40 -6.95 -11.38
N THR A 37 -32.78 -5.68 -11.45
CA THR A 37 -32.81 -4.90 -12.72
C THR A 37 -31.47 -4.16 -12.97
N HIS A 38 -30.64 -3.96 -11.95
CA HIS A 38 -29.34 -3.30 -12.05
C HIS A 38 -28.19 -4.30 -11.94
N GLU A 39 -27.20 -4.17 -12.82
CA GLU A 39 -26.00 -4.98 -12.78
C GLU A 39 -25.14 -4.64 -11.55
N VAL A 40 -24.36 -5.61 -11.10
CA VAL A 40 -23.46 -5.42 -9.97
C VAL A 40 -22.26 -4.56 -10.38
N ILE A 41 -21.98 -3.54 -9.60
CA ILE A 41 -20.76 -2.73 -9.69
C ILE A 41 -19.68 -3.39 -8.85
N THR A 42 -18.59 -3.78 -9.47
CA THR A 42 -17.41 -4.31 -8.80
C THR A 42 -16.51 -3.16 -8.34
N PHE A 43 -16.24 -3.08 -7.04
CA PHE A 43 -15.36 -2.06 -6.45
C PHE A 43 -14.21 -2.71 -5.72
N MET A 44 -12.98 -2.47 -6.16
CA MET A 44 -11.77 -2.85 -5.44
C MET A 44 -11.54 -1.83 -4.32
N ALA A 45 -12.16 -2.07 -3.16
CA ALA A 45 -12.10 -1.14 -2.05
C ALA A 45 -10.77 -1.24 -1.27
N PRO A 46 -10.25 -0.10 -0.77
CA PRO A 46 -8.97 -0.06 -0.05
C PRO A 46 -9.08 -0.45 1.43
N TYR A 47 -10.29 -0.54 1.96
CA TYR A 47 -10.58 -0.78 3.38
C TYR A 47 -11.70 -1.80 3.54
N MET A 48 -11.85 -2.31 4.76
CA MET A 48 -12.83 -3.35 5.12
C MET A 48 -14.14 -2.79 5.72
N GLU A 49 -14.29 -1.48 5.82
CA GLU A 49 -15.52 -0.82 6.31
C GLU A 49 -16.61 -0.75 5.22
N GLU A 50 -16.67 -1.81 4.44
CA GLU A 50 -17.53 -1.92 3.26
C GLU A 50 -19.01 -1.82 3.57
N GLU A 51 -19.46 -2.39 4.72
CA GLU A 51 -20.89 -2.35 5.08
C GLU A 51 -21.39 -0.93 5.28
N ALA A 52 -20.66 -0.11 6.04
CA ALA A 52 -21.01 1.28 6.28
C ALA A 52 -21.02 2.10 4.99
N PHE A 53 -20.07 1.84 4.09
CA PHE A 53 -20.03 2.50 2.78
C PHE A 53 -21.20 2.07 1.88
N ILE A 54 -21.51 0.77 1.81
CA ILE A 54 -22.64 0.25 1.03
C ILE A 54 -23.95 0.82 1.57
N GLU A 55 -24.13 0.88 2.90
CA GLU A 55 -25.30 1.53 3.51
C GLU A 55 -25.38 3.02 3.14
N GLN A 56 -24.26 3.73 3.11
CA GLN A 56 -24.22 5.13 2.69
C GLN A 56 -24.61 5.29 1.21
N VAL A 57 -24.14 4.42 0.33
CA VAL A 57 -24.57 4.43 -1.08
C VAL A 57 -26.08 4.15 -1.19
N HIS A 58 -26.58 3.13 -0.50
CA HIS A 58 -28.01 2.77 -0.53
C HIS A 58 -28.91 3.82 0.08
N SER A 59 -28.41 4.65 1.01
CA SER A 59 -29.18 5.78 1.57
C SER A 59 -29.52 6.83 0.52
N VAL A 60 -28.70 6.93 -0.55
CA VAL A 60 -28.85 7.91 -1.64
C VAL A 60 -29.36 7.21 -2.92
N TYR A 61 -28.85 6.04 -3.21
CA TYR A 61 -29.10 5.25 -4.44
C TYR A 61 -29.44 3.80 -4.07
N PRO A 62 -30.66 3.51 -3.59
CA PRO A 62 -31.02 2.16 -3.09
C PRO A 62 -31.06 1.08 -4.16
N GLU A 63 -31.08 1.47 -5.45
CA GLU A 63 -31.10 0.55 -6.59
C GLU A 63 -29.71 0.03 -6.97
N VAL A 64 -28.62 0.66 -6.53
CA VAL A 64 -27.27 0.29 -6.95
C VAL A 64 -26.80 -0.96 -6.21
N ASN A 65 -26.41 -1.98 -6.97
CA ASN A 65 -25.80 -3.20 -6.42
C ASN A 65 -24.27 -3.08 -6.43
N ILE A 66 -23.62 -3.28 -5.29
CA ILE A 66 -22.14 -3.20 -5.16
C ILE A 66 -21.61 -4.55 -4.68
N GLU A 67 -20.52 -5.00 -5.29
CA GLU A 67 -19.69 -6.11 -4.83
C GLU A 67 -18.27 -5.61 -4.58
N ILE A 68 -17.80 -5.77 -3.36
CA ILE A 68 -16.44 -5.41 -3.01
C ILE A 68 -15.50 -6.51 -3.49
N VAL A 69 -14.55 -6.12 -4.34
CA VAL A 69 -13.47 -6.99 -4.80
C VAL A 69 -12.25 -6.69 -3.93
N PRO A 70 -11.77 -7.65 -3.14
CA PRO A 70 -10.59 -7.44 -2.31
C PRO A 70 -9.33 -7.34 -3.16
N TYR A 71 -8.32 -6.64 -2.64
CA TYR A 71 -6.97 -6.75 -3.16
C TYR A 71 -6.48 -8.18 -3.05
N SER A 72 -5.63 -8.60 -3.98
CA SER A 72 -5.07 -9.94 -3.96
C SER A 72 -3.54 -9.91 -3.95
N GLY A 73 -2.96 -10.82 -3.18
CA GLY A 73 -1.53 -11.09 -3.12
C GLY A 73 -0.70 -10.13 -2.25
N ASP A 74 0.55 -10.52 -2.05
CA ASP A 74 1.56 -9.78 -1.30
C ASP A 74 2.03 -8.51 -2.01
N ASN A 75 1.93 -8.52 -3.33
CA ASN A 75 2.36 -7.42 -4.17
C ASN A 75 1.16 -6.88 -4.94
N THR A 76 0.41 -6.00 -4.29
CA THR A 76 -0.78 -5.36 -4.87
C THR A 76 -0.44 -4.57 -6.13
N THR A 77 0.73 -3.93 -6.20
CA THR A 77 1.20 -3.19 -7.37
C THR A 77 1.33 -4.10 -8.59
N THR A 78 2.02 -5.24 -8.45
CA THR A 78 2.16 -6.19 -9.57
C THR A 78 0.82 -6.83 -9.94
N CYS A 79 -0.05 -7.12 -8.97
CA CYS A 79 -1.40 -7.62 -9.25
C CYS A 79 -2.19 -6.64 -10.12
N LEU A 80 -2.22 -5.37 -9.73
CA LEU A 80 -2.88 -4.31 -10.49
C LEU A 80 -2.24 -4.14 -11.88
N GLN A 81 -0.91 -4.14 -11.98
CA GLN A 81 -0.20 -4.04 -13.25
C GLN A 81 -0.63 -5.17 -14.21
N ASN A 82 -0.68 -6.40 -13.73
CA ASN A 82 -1.13 -7.54 -14.54
C ASN A 82 -2.58 -7.35 -15.02
N MET A 83 -3.48 -6.90 -14.13
CA MET A 83 -4.86 -6.59 -14.50
C MET A 83 -4.95 -5.48 -15.55
N PHE A 84 -4.14 -4.43 -15.42
CA PHE A 84 -4.05 -3.34 -16.41
C PHE A 84 -3.55 -3.85 -17.78
N GLU A 85 -2.50 -4.66 -17.81
CA GLU A 85 -1.92 -5.19 -19.05
C GLU A 85 -2.95 -5.98 -19.87
N VAL A 86 -3.72 -6.85 -19.22
CA VAL A 86 -4.74 -7.67 -19.90
C VAL A 86 -6.12 -7.02 -19.94
N ASN A 87 -6.27 -5.82 -19.37
CA ASN A 87 -7.52 -5.09 -19.28
C ASN A 87 -8.65 -5.86 -18.55
N ASP A 88 -8.30 -6.54 -17.44
CA ASP A 88 -9.21 -7.27 -16.55
C ASP A 88 -9.44 -6.51 -15.25
N LEU A 89 -9.91 -5.27 -15.37
CA LEU A 89 -10.09 -4.36 -14.25
C LEU A 89 -11.52 -4.47 -13.69
N PRO A 90 -11.72 -4.29 -12.36
CA PRO A 90 -13.04 -4.05 -11.79
C PRO A 90 -13.64 -2.74 -12.33
N ASP A 91 -14.92 -2.52 -12.08
CA ASP A 91 -15.60 -1.30 -12.53
C ASP A 91 -15.02 -0.04 -11.88
N ILE A 92 -14.74 -0.12 -10.57
CA ILE A 92 -14.03 0.92 -9.81
C ILE A 92 -12.71 0.35 -9.32
N CYS A 93 -11.61 0.94 -9.79
CA CYS A 93 -10.26 0.56 -9.43
C CYS A 93 -9.74 1.44 -8.29
N THR A 94 -8.94 0.86 -7.41
CA THR A 94 -8.18 1.60 -6.40
C THR A 94 -6.68 1.44 -6.65
N LEU A 95 -5.97 2.55 -6.79
CA LEU A 95 -4.53 2.61 -7.01
C LEU A 95 -3.83 3.35 -5.85
N THR A 96 -2.53 3.19 -5.76
CA THR A 96 -1.66 3.90 -4.81
C THR A 96 -0.62 4.73 -5.54
N VAL A 97 0.08 5.61 -4.82
CA VAL A 97 1.26 6.33 -5.36
C VAL A 97 2.41 5.40 -5.73
N TYR A 98 2.37 4.15 -5.25
CA TYR A 98 3.37 3.13 -5.52
C TYR A 98 3.11 2.36 -6.82
N ASP A 99 1.94 2.58 -7.45
CA ASP A 99 1.56 1.87 -8.67
C ASP A 99 2.08 2.63 -9.90
N PRO A 100 2.98 2.04 -10.72
CA PRO A 100 3.52 2.70 -11.93
C PRO A 100 2.44 3.17 -12.91
N MET A 101 1.27 2.49 -12.89
CA MET A 101 0.13 2.84 -13.73
C MET A 101 -0.51 4.18 -13.40
N THR A 102 -0.19 4.78 -12.25
CA THR A 102 -0.77 6.06 -11.81
C THR A 102 -0.54 7.19 -12.84
N TYR A 103 0.49 7.08 -13.68
CA TYR A 103 0.82 8.05 -14.74
C TYR A 103 0.33 7.67 -16.14
N HIS A 104 -0.09 6.42 -16.38
CA HIS A 104 -0.44 5.91 -17.70
C HIS A 104 -1.81 5.26 -17.72
N VAL A 105 -2.80 5.93 -17.12
CA VAL A 105 -4.15 5.38 -16.92
C VAL A 105 -5.14 5.72 -18.05
N SER A 106 -4.81 6.64 -18.95
CA SER A 106 -5.71 7.19 -19.97
C SER A 106 -6.29 6.15 -20.92
N ASP A 107 -5.56 5.05 -21.19
CA ASP A 107 -6.04 3.99 -22.06
C ASP A 107 -7.08 3.07 -21.41
N LYS A 108 -7.06 2.99 -20.08
CA LYS A 108 -7.82 2.00 -19.31
C LYS A 108 -8.90 2.62 -18.43
N LEU A 109 -8.72 3.86 -18.02
CA LEU A 109 -9.66 4.56 -17.14
C LEU A 109 -10.42 5.65 -17.90
N LEU A 110 -11.61 5.93 -17.41
CA LEU A 110 -12.50 6.96 -17.94
C LEU A 110 -12.04 8.34 -17.50
N ASP A 111 -12.08 9.31 -18.40
CA ASP A 111 -11.87 10.72 -18.08
C ASP A 111 -13.07 11.25 -17.28
N LEU A 112 -12.80 11.69 -16.07
CA LEU A 112 -13.79 12.18 -15.09
C LEU A 112 -13.92 13.70 -15.08
N SER A 113 -13.15 14.44 -15.88
CA SER A 113 -13.09 15.91 -15.86
C SER A 113 -14.42 16.60 -16.13
N GLY A 114 -15.35 15.92 -16.82
CA GLY A 114 -16.69 16.44 -17.18
C GLY A 114 -17.80 16.15 -16.17
N TYR A 115 -17.51 15.48 -15.05
CA TYR A 115 -18.55 15.08 -14.11
C TYR A 115 -18.62 16.02 -12.90
N ASP A 116 -19.87 16.29 -12.45
CA ASP A 116 -20.22 17.26 -11.41
C ASP A 116 -19.59 16.98 -10.03
N PHE A 117 -19.32 15.73 -9.69
CA PHE A 117 -18.69 15.37 -8.42
C PHE A 117 -17.24 15.84 -8.28
N THR A 118 -16.56 16.15 -9.40
CA THR A 118 -15.21 16.74 -9.35
C THR A 118 -15.22 18.14 -8.74
N ASP A 119 -16.34 18.84 -8.80
CA ASP A 119 -16.51 20.16 -8.18
C ASP A 119 -16.42 20.15 -6.65
N ASN A 120 -16.58 18.98 -6.02
CA ASN A 120 -16.45 18.83 -4.57
C ASN A 120 -15.00 18.91 -4.09
N TYR A 121 -14.04 18.62 -4.97
CA TYR A 121 -12.63 18.57 -4.63
C TYR A 121 -11.97 19.95 -4.57
N VAL A 122 -10.94 20.07 -3.73
CA VAL A 122 -10.02 21.20 -3.77
C VAL A 122 -9.28 21.16 -5.11
N GLU A 123 -9.26 22.26 -5.86
CA GLU A 123 -8.75 22.32 -7.22
C GLU A 123 -7.28 21.85 -7.34
N SER A 124 -6.41 22.27 -6.41
CA SER A 124 -5.01 21.84 -6.39
C SER A 124 -4.85 20.33 -6.27
N ARG A 125 -5.79 19.62 -5.59
CA ARG A 125 -5.77 18.16 -5.44
C ARG A 125 -6.11 17.42 -6.73
N LEU A 126 -6.96 18.00 -7.57
CA LEU A 126 -7.24 17.46 -8.89
C LEU A 126 -6.13 17.79 -9.89
N GLN A 127 -5.51 18.97 -9.75
CA GLN A 127 -4.37 19.35 -10.61
C GLN A 127 -3.17 18.41 -10.41
N GLU A 128 -2.93 17.92 -9.19
CA GLU A 128 -1.87 16.96 -8.89
C GLU A 128 -1.99 15.64 -9.68
N VAL A 129 -3.22 15.26 -10.07
CA VAL A 129 -3.54 14.00 -10.74
C VAL A 129 -4.08 14.20 -12.16
N SER A 130 -4.12 15.41 -12.66
CA SER A 130 -4.60 15.71 -14.02
C SER A 130 -3.49 15.51 -15.06
N ASP A 131 -3.87 14.96 -16.21
CA ASP A 131 -3.02 14.87 -17.39
C ASP A 131 -3.63 15.70 -18.52
N ASN A 132 -2.97 16.82 -18.86
CA ASN A 132 -3.43 17.77 -19.89
C ASN A 132 -4.91 18.21 -19.71
N GLY A 133 -5.36 18.33 -18.47
CA GLY A 133 -6.73 18.71 -18.10
C GLY A 133 -7.72 17.55 -18.00
N ALA A 134 -7.35 16.33 -18.38
CA ALA A 134 -8.15 15.13 -18.12
C ALA A 134 -7.89 14.62 -16.70
N ILE A 135 -8.92 14.08 -16.06
CA ILE A 135 -8.87 13.55 -14.70
C ILE A 135 -9.25 12.06 -14.75
N TYR A 136 -8.28 11.17 -14.63
CA TYR A 136 -8.51 9.73 -14.63
C TYR A 136 -8.59 9.13 -13.24
N LEU A 137 -8.07 9.85 -12.23
CA LEU A 137 -7.95 9.41 -10.85
C LEU A 137 -8.49 10.47 -9.90
N LEU A 138 -9.23 10.02 -8.88
CA LEU A 138 -9.71 10.89 -7.80
C LEU A 138 -9.02 10.51 -6.50
N PRO A 139 -8.39 11.44 -5.78
CA PRO A 139 -7.74 11.15 -4.51
C PRO A 139 -8.76 10.83 -3.42
N SER A 140 -8.48 9.81 -2.60
CA SER A 140 -9.35 9.39 -1.50
C SER A 140 -9.16 10.22 -0.24
N SER A 141 -7.92 10.29 0.22
CA SER A 141 -7.48 11.02 1.41
C SER A 141 -5.96 11.14 1.40
N TYR A 142 -5.42 11.98 2.29
CA TYR A 142 -3.99 12.24 2.37
C TYR A 142 -3.47 12.02 3.78
N ASN A 143 -2.28 11.44 3.90
CA ASN A 143 -1.45 11.56 5.08
C ASN A 143 -0.63 12.86 4.99
N CYS A 144 -0.52 13.56 6.12
CA CYS A 144 0.28 14.77 6.23
C CYS A 144 1.66 14.43 6.79
N TYR A 145 2.71 14.77 6.09
CA TYR A 145 4.09 14.62 6.54
C TYR A 145 4.68 15.97 6.91
N GLY A 146 5.33 16.00 8.06
CA GLY A 146 6.05 17.14 8.60
C GLY A 146 7.11 16.66 9.57
N ILE A 147 7.63 17.57 10.40
CA ILE A 147 8.61 17.30 11.43
C ILE A 147 7.88 17.30 12.78
N THR A 148 7.89 16.17 13.48
CA THR A 148 7.34 16.08 14.84
C THR A 148 8.27 16.81 15.80
N TYR A 149 7.72 17.64 16.69
CA TYR A 149 8.49 18.34 17.72
C TYR A 149 7.94 18.12 19.12
N ASN A 150 8.82 18.23 20.12
CA ASN A 150 8.49 18.07 21.53
C ASN A 150 8.10 19.40 22.16
N LYS A 151 6.77 19.63 22.31
CA LYS A 151 6.19 20.83 22.94
C LYS A 151 6.67 21.02 24.39
N THR A 152 6.94 19.93 25.09
CA THR A 152 7.37 19.97 26.49
C THR A 152 8.78 20.53 26.62
N LEU A 153 9.73 20.04 25.79
CA LEU A 153 11.10 20.55 25.78
C LEU A 153 11.17 22.03 25.37
N LEU A 154 10.43 22.45 24.33
CA LEU A 154 10.35 23.86 23.96
C LEU A 154 9.92 24.74 25.16
N ARG A 155 8.85 24.33 25.85
CA ARG A 155 8.32 25.06 27.00
C ARG A 155 9.29 25.07 28.19
N GLU A 156 9.93 23.95 28.50
CA GLU A 156 10.83 23.82 29.64
C GLU A 156 12.09 24.67 29.48
N HIS A 157 12.57 24.82 28.25
CA HIS A 157 13.74 25.64 27.93
C HIS A 157 13.38 27.08 27.54
N GLY A 158 12.11 27.39 27.37
CA GLY A 158 11.66 28.70 26.90
C GLY A 158 12.02 29.00 25.46
N TRP A 159 12.17 27.94 24.65
CA TRP A 159 12.44 28.04 23.22
C TRP A 159 11.16 28.23 22.41
N GLU A 160 11.30 28.93 21.29
CA GLU A 160 10.22 29.11 20.33
C GLU A 160 10.32 28.11 19.17
N LEU A 161 9.20 27.71 18.57
CA LEU A 161 9.18 26.84 17.42
C LEU A 161 9.73 27.60 16.20
N PRO A 162 10.77 27.09 15.49
CA PRO A 162 11.36 27.81 14.36
C PRO A 162 10.39 27.88 13.18
N ASN A 163 10.39 29.00 12.48
CA ASN A 163 9.60 29.27 11.28
C ASN A 163 10.46 29.55 10.03
N SER A 164 11.79 29.52 10.19
CA SER A 164 12.77 29.62 9.11
C SER A 164 13.98 28.76 9.40
N PHE A 165 14.81 28.50 8.39
CA PHE A 165 16.05 27.74 8.59
C PHE A 165 17.01 28.46 9.54
N ALA A 166 17.09 29.80 9.47
CA ALA A 166 17.95 30.57 10.37
C ALA A 166 17.55 30.44 11.84
N GLU A 167 16.25 30.39 12.14
CA GLU A 167 15.75 30.14 13.49
C GLU A 167 16.00 28.70 13.92
N LEU A 168 15.88 27.73 13.02
CA LEU A 168 16.20 26.33 13.28
C LEU A 168 17.70 26.16 13.58
N GLU A 169 18.58 26.82 12.84
CA GLU A 169 20.04 26.80 13.08
C GLU A 169 20.38 27.40 14.45
N ALA A 170 19.72 28.50 14.84
CA ALA A 170 19.92 29.11 16.17
C ALA A 170 19.44 28.15 17.28
N LEU A 171 18.25 27.56 17.12
CA LEU A 171 17.72 26.59 18.08
C LEU A 171 18.62 25.34 18.21
N ALA A 172 19.19 24.87 17.07
CA ALA A 172 20.14 23.76 17.09
C ALA A 172 21.38 24.05 17.98
N ALA A 173 21.90 25.28 17.92
CA ALA A 173 23.00 25.70 18.78
C ALA A 173 22.61 25.74 20.27
N GLU A 174 21.42 26.27 20.58
CA GLU A 174 20.89 26.32 21.95
C GLU A 174 20.62 24.91 22.51
N ALA A 175 20.04 24.01 21.72
CA ALA A 175 19.78 22.61 22.09
C ALA A 175 21.10 21.89 22.43
N LYS A 176 22.15 22.11 21.62
CA LYS A 176 23.47 21.54 21.85
C LYS A 176 24.08 22.05 23.16
N GLU A 177 23.97 23.35 23.45
CA GLU A 177 24.47 23.92 24.72
C GLU A 177 23.73 23.38 25.94
N ALA A 178 22.41 23.13 25.79
CA ALA A 178 21.56 22.56 26.83
C ALA A 178 21.74 21.04 27.02
N GLY A 179 22.45 20.36 26.12
CA GLY A 179 22.59 18.90 26.13
C GLY A 179 21.30 18.17 25.72
N VAL A 180 20.48 18.81 24.88
CA VAL A 180 19.26 18.24 24.27
C VAL A 180 19.63 17.70 22.91
N ASP A 181 19.18 16.47 22.62
CA ASP A 181 19.33 15.86 21.29
C ASP A 181 18.44 16.61 20.28
N LEU A 182 19.05 17.20 19.24
CA LEU A 182 18.31 18.04 18.30
C LEU A 182 17.26 17.23 17.54
N CYS A 183 17.68 16.13 16.89
CA CYS A 183 16.80 15.37 16.02
C CYS A 183 17.15 13.88 16.03
N LEU A 184 16.10 13.07 15.92
CA LEU A 184 16.18 11.63 15.70
C LEU A 184 15.63 11.31 14.31
N PRO A 185 16.45 11.14 13.26
CA PRO A 185 15.97 10.74 11.96
C PRO A 185 15.74 9.24 11.90
N GLN A 186 14.68 8.84 11.19
CA GLN A 186 14.45 7.45 10.82
C GLN A 186 15.28 7.12 9.57
N ILE A 187 16.27 6.24 9.69
CA ILE A 187 17.22 5.92 8.59
C ILE A 187 17.36 4.41 8.34
N GLN A 188 16.33 3.64 8.66
CA GLN A 188 16.32 2.18 8.51
C GLN A 188 16.16 1.71 7.07
N TYR A 189 15.51 2.52 6.21
CA TYR A 189 15.16 2.14 4.84
C TYR A 189 15.56 3.21 3.82
N PRO A 190 15.99 2.83 2.61
CA PRO A 190 16.34 3.78 1.55
C PRO A 190 15.25 4.83 1.26
N GLY A 191 13.98 4.43 1.35
CA GLY A 191 12.85 5.33 1.18
C GLY A 191 12.88 6.54 2.11
N TYR A 192 13.39 6.41 3.34
CA TYR A 192 13.55 7.55 4.25
C TYR A 192 14.62 8.52 3.76
N GLY A 193 15.76 8.00 3.28
CA GLY A 193 16.80 8.84 2.69
C GLY A 193 16.28 9.68 1.53
N PHE A 194 15.56 9.04 0.60
CA PHE A 194 14.95 9.73 -0.54
C PHE A 194 13.90 10.75 -0.09
N GLN A 195 13.07 10.42 0.90
CA GLN A 195 12.07 11.34 1.45
C GLN A 195 12.71 12.59 2.06
N TYR A 196 13.80 12.47 2.81
CA TYR A 196 14.48 13.64 3.37
C TYR A 196 14.99 14.57 2.29
N LEU A 197 15.59 14.00 1.25
CA LEU A 197 16.05 14.77 0.11
C LEU A 197 14.88 15.53 -0.53
N CYS A 198 13.81 14.82 -0.89
CA CYS A 198 12.67 15.44 -1.57
C CYS A 198 11.90 16.42 -0.68
N ASN A 199 11.56 16.04 0.55
CA ASN A 199 10.73 16.87 1.43
C ASN A 199 11.43 18.17 1.86
N ILE A 200 12.75 18.14 2.06
CA ILE A 200 13.53 19.36 2.32
C ILE A 200 13.64 20.19 1.04
N ALA A 201 13.89 19.55 -0.10
CA ALA A 201 13.97 20.23 -1.38
C ALA A 201 12.61 20.80 -1.86
N ASP A 202 11.48 20.27 -1.40
CA ASP A 202 10.13 20.81 -1.68
C ASP A 202 9.98 22.24 -1.15
N ALA A 203 10.53 22.53 0.02
CA ALA A 203 10.49 23.85 0.63
C ALA A 203 11.38 24.88 -0.09
N ASP A 204 12.31 24.45 -0.94
CA ASP A 204 13.23 25.33 -1.67
C ASP A 204 12.96 25.35 -3.19
N PHE A 205 12.79 24.17 -3.80
CA PHE A 205 12.69 24.05 -5.26
C PHE A 205 11.59 23.12 -5.74
N LEU A 206 11.54 21.85 -5.29
CA LEU A 206 10.67 20.83 -5.89
C LEU A 206 9.18 21.15 -5.77
N GLY A 207 8.75 21.86 -4.71
CA GLY A 207 7.38 22.34 -4.53
C GLY A 207 6.98 23.50 -5.44
N THR A 208 7.94 24.15 -6.09
CA THR A 208 7.69 25.27 -7.02
C THR A 208 7.20 24.79 -8.39
N LEU A 209 6.69 25.70 -9.22
CA LEU A 209 6.31 25.38 -10.60
C LEU A 209 7.51 24.86 -11.41
N ASP A 210 8.66 25.51 -11.30
CA ASP A 210 9.88 25.11 -12.01
C ASP A 210 10.36 23.72 -11.52
N GLY A 211 10.24 23.42 -10.24
CA GLY A 211 10.56 22.13 -9.68
C GLY A 211 9.63 21.02 -10.16
N LYS A 212 8.33 21.29 -10.29
CA LYS A 212 7.36 20.34 -10.86
C LYS A 212 7.61 20.06 -12.35
N LEU A 213 7.97 21.06 -13.12
CA LEU A 213 8.39 20.90 -14.52
C LEU A 213 9.67 20.09 -14.61
N TRP A 214 10.66 20.40 -13.76
CA TRP A 214 11.91 19.65 -13.70
C TRP A 214 11.68 18.16 -13.35
N GLN A 215 10.79 17.83 -12.42
CA GLN A 215 10.45 16.44 -12.10
C GLN A 215 9.96 15.68 -13.34
N LYS A 216 9.10 16.30 -14.14
CA LYS A 216 8.61 15.71 -15.40
C LYS A 216 9.76 15.50 -16.40
N ASP A 217 10.62 16.51 -16.59
CA ASP A 217 11.76 16.44 -17.50
C ASP A 217 12.81 15.44 -17.04
N TYR A 218 13.03 15.30 -15.71
CA TYR A 218 13.90 14.28 -15.15
C TYR A 218 13.38 12.86 -15.46
N LEU A 219 12.09 12.60 -15.23
CA LEU A 219 11.46 11.29 -15.50
C LEU A 219 11.41 10.95 -17.00
N SER A 220 11.42 11.95 -17.89
CA SER A 220 11.51 11.75 -19.34
C SER A 220 12.93 11.65 -19.89
N GLY A 221 13.95 11.84 -19.06
CA GLY A 221 15.35 11.82 -19.48
C GLY A 221 15.86 13.14 -20.05
N GLU A 222 15.10 14.22 -19.94
CA GLU A 222 15.44 15.53 -20.54
C GLU A 222 16.18 16.46 -19.57
N ALA A 223 16.15 16.18 -18.25
CA ALA A 223 16.86 16.94 -17.22
C ALA A 223 17.61 16.01 -16.25
N ASN A 224 18.66 16.56 -15.63
CA ASN A 224 19.37 15.91 -14.53
C ASN A 224 19.65 16.90 -13.40
N VAL A 225 20.18 16.43 -12.27
CA VAL A 225 20.45 17.24 -11.09
C VAL A 225 21.61 18.21 -11.34
N SER A 226 22.73 17.68 -11.84
CA SER A 226 23.99 18.45 -11.98
C SER A 226 23.90 19.61 -12.94
N ASN A 227 22.99 19.58 -13.92
CA ASN A 227 22.78 20.64 -14.91
C ASN A 227 21.62 21.58 -14.59
N THR A 228 20.94 21.39 -13.45
CA THR A 228 19.78 22.18 -13.02
C THR A 228 20.12 23.07 -11.83
N PRO A 229 20.33 24.40 -12.02
CA PRO A 229 20.75 25.29 -10.94
C PRO A 229 19.83 25.25 -9.71
N GLY A 230 18.50 25.21 -9.90
CA GLY A 230 17.53 25.14 -8.80
C GLY A 230 17.67 23.85 -7.99
N MET A 231 17.87 22.72 -8.66
CA MET A 231 18.07 21.43 -7.96
C MET A 231 19.43 21.40 -7.25
N MET A 232 20.48 21.95 -7.86
CA MET A 232 21.78 22.07 -7.20
C MET A 232 21.72 22.96 -5.94
N GLN A 233 20.92 24.03 -5.96
CA GLN A 233 20.66 24.86 -4.78
C GLN A 233 19.93 24.06 -3.71
N ALA A 234 18.88 23.31 -4.08
CA ALA A 234 18.15 22.44 -3.16
C ALA A 234 19.04 21.37 -2.53
N MET A 235 19.97 20.75 -3.28
CA MET A 235 20.95 19.83 -2.76
C MET A 235 21.89 20.49 -1.73
N ALA A 236 22.35 21.72 -2.00
CA ALA A 236 23.15 22.49 -1.05
C ALA A 236 22.33 22.86 0.20
N TYR A 237 21.02 23.06 0.06
CA TYR A 237 20.13 23.29 1.19
C TYR A 237 19.94 22.03 2.05
N VAL A 238 19.79 20.86 1.46
CA VAL A 238 19.79 19.58 2.19
C VAL A 238 21.10 19.36 2.96
N GLN A 239 22.25 19.75 2.40
CA GLN A 239 23.54 19.72 3.12
C GLN A 239 23.49 20.56 4.40
N LYS A 240 22.89 21.76 4.38
CA LYS A 240 22.76 22.60 5.58
C LYS A 240 21.97 21.91 6.70
N TRP A 241 20.93 21.15 6.38
CA TRP A 241 20.16 20.37 7.37
C TRP A 241 21.01 19.31 8.07
N LYS A 242 21.95 18.70 7.34
CA LYS A 242 22.93 17.80 7.93
C LYS A 242 23.92 18.56 8.81
N ASP A 243 24.43 19.68 8.35
CA ASP A 243 25.46 20.46 9.03
C ASP A 243 25.02 20.95 10.43
N ILE A 244 23.73 21.30 10.57
CA ILE A 244 23.14 21.66 11.88
C ILE A 244 22.74 20.45 12.73
N GLY A 245 22.82 19.22 12.20
CA GLY A 245 22.53 17.98 12.94
C GLY A 245 21.08 17.50 12.86
N MET A 246 20.23 18.06 11.99
CA MET A 246 18.88 17.52 11.75
C MET A 246 18.92 16.16 11.04
N LEU A 247 19.87 15.97 10.13
CA LEU A 247 20.17 14.69 9.50
C LEU A 247 21.46 14.12 10.09
N ASN A 248 21.34 13.07 10.89
CA ASN A 248 22.43 12.44 11.62
C ASN A 248 22.22 10.92 11.74
N ASP A 249 23.19 10.18 12.27
CA ASP A 249 23.19 8.72 12.37
C ASP A 249 22.54 8.16 13.65
N SER A 250 21.95 9.00 14.50
CA SER A 250 21.40 8.59 15.81
C SER A 250 20.23 7.60 15.70
N GLY A 251 19.57 7.55 14.54
CA GLY A 251 18.48 6.62 14.22
C GLY A 251 18.92 5.34 13.51
N ASP A 252 20.23 5.14 13.28
CA ASP A 252 20.71 3.94 12.61
C ASP A 252 20.44 2.68 13.43
N ALA A 253 20.03 1.61 12.74
CA ALA A 253 19.66 0.32 13.32
C ALA A 253 18.49 0.34 14.34
N LEU A 254 17.79 1.47 14.52
CA LEU A 254 16.59 1.53 15.35
C LEU A 254 15.36 1.08 14.54
N ASP A 255 14.49 0.27 15.14
CA ASP A 255 13.14 0.04 14.60
C ASP A 255 12.19 1.20 14.95
N ASP A 256 11.03 1.24 14.29
CA ASP A 256 10.03 2.29 14.50
C ASP A 256 9.53 2.38 15.93
N ASN A 257 9.45 1.26 16.66
CA ASN A 257 8.99 1.25 18.05
C ASN A 257 10.05 1.87 18.97
N VAL A 258 11.32 1.50 18.79
CA VAL A 258 12.44 2.07 19.54
C VAL A 258 12.59 3.56 19.23
N THR A 259 12.44 3.95 17.97
CA THR A 259 12.46 5.36 17.55
C THR A 259 11.36 6.16 18.26
N ARG A 260 10.12 5.67 18.27
CA ARG A 260 9.01 6.29 19.00
C ARG A 260 9.26 6.36 20.50
N GLN A 261 9.76 5.29 21.10
CA GLN A 261 10.08 5.25 22.53
C GLN A 261 11.14 6.29 22.88
N ARG A 262 12.23 6.40 22.12
CA ARG A 262 13.27 7.41 22.33
C ARG A 262 12.71 8.83 22.26
N MET A 263 11.81 9.11 21.32
CA MET A 263 11.17 10.42 21.22
C MET A 263 10.26 10.70 22.41
N THR A 264 9.46 9.72 22.85
CA THR A 264 8.46 9.92 23.93
C THR A 264 9.04 9.90 25.34
N GLU A 265 10.13 9.18 25.56
CA GLU A 265 10.78 9.01 26.88
C GLU A 265 12.14 9.70 26.98
N GLY A 266 12.69 10.14 25.84
CA GLY A 266 14.01 10.71 25.74
C GLY A 266 14.04 12.24 25.80
N ASN A 267 15.24 12.78 25.60
CA ASN A 267 15.55 14.21 25.58
C ASN A 267 15.78 14.68 24.14
N THR A 268 14.87 14.33 23.22
CA THR A 268 14.97 14.62 21.79
C THR A 268 13.92 15.69 21.39
N LEU A 269 14.38 16.73 20.70
CA LEU A 269 13.54 17.87 20.35
C LEU A 269 12.70 17.59 19.08
N PHE A 270 13.32 17.03 18.02
CA PHE A 270 12.66 16.75 16.74
C PHE A 270 12.74 15.27 16.35
N LEU A 271 11.70 14.80 15.65
CA LEU A 271 11.71 13.55 14.92
C LEU A 271 11.37 13.86 13.46
N ILE A 272 12.26 13.44 12.57
CA ILE A 272 12.03 13.47 11.12
C ILE A 272 11.96 12.05 10.58
N GLY A 273 10.96 11.76 9.76
CA GLY A 273 10.77 10.39 9.27
C GLY A 273 9.48 10.16 8.50
N GLY A 274 9.23 8.89 8.22
CA GLY A 274 8.12 8.46 7.36
C GLY A 274 6.75 8.46 8.03
N THR A 275 6.64 8.61 9.35
CA THR A 275 5.33 8.56 10.04
C THR A 275 5.21 9.62 11.13
N ASN A 276 4.04 10.23 11.21
CA ASN A 276 3.66 11.14 12.29
C ASN A 276 3.02 10.39 13.48
N GLY A 277 3.21 9.08 13.58
CA GLY A 277 2.48 8.21 14.50
C GLY A 277 2.59 8.54 15.99
N ILE A 278 3.47 9.50 16.37
CA ILE A 278 3.52 10.06 17.73
C ILE A 278 2.45 11.14 17.89
N VAL A 279 2.28 12.01 16.88
CA VAL A 279 1.28 13.08 16.87
C VAL A 279 -0.12 12.49 16.68
N GLU A 280 -0.22 11.43 15.91
CA GLU A 280 -1.47 10.72 15.57
C GLU A 280 -1.99 9.86 16.72
N SER A 281 -2.07 10.44 17.93
CA SER A 281 -2.50 9.76 19.15
C SER A 281 -3.09 10.76 20.16
N ASP A 282 -4.24 10.44 20.70
CA ASP A 282 -4.90 11.25 21.74
C ASP A 282 -4.03 11.41 22.99
N ASP A 283 -3.18 10.42 23.30
CA ASP A 283 -2.30 10.44 24.49
C ASP A 283 -1.13 11.43 24.36
N ASN A 284 -0.84 11.90 23.16
CA ASN A 284 0.35 12.67 22.84
C ASN A 284 0.06 14.12 22.39
N ALA A 285 -1.18 14.51 22.20
CA ALA A 285 -1.58 15.81 21.65
C ALA A 285 -1.01 17.01 22.44
N ASP A 286 -0.93 16.90 23.77
CA ASP A 286 -0.39 17.96 24.63
C ASP A 286 1.15 18.01 24.69
N LYS A 287 1.81 16.94 24.25
CA LYS A 287 3.28 16.75 24.37
C LYS A 287 4.02 16.99 23.07
N PHE A 288 3.39 16.65 21.96
CA PHE A 288 4.01 16.70 20.64
C PHE A 288 3.17 17.51 19.67
N GLY A 289 3.82 18.08 18.68
CA GLY A 289 3.19 18.81 17.60
C GLY A 289 3.86 18.48 16.26
N LEU A 290 3.29 18.97 15.19
CA LEU A 290 3.80 18.84 13.84
C LEU A 290 4.19 20.23 13.31
N MET A 291 5.34 20.36 12.66
CA MET A 291 5.76 21.56 11.94
C MET A 291 6.07 21.24 10.48
N PRO A 292 5.95 22.23 9.57
CA PRO A 292 6.29 22.03 8.16
C PRO A 292 7.80 21.84 7.96
N TYR A 293 8.20 21.36 6.80
CA TYR A 293 9.56 21.53 6.30
C TYR A 293 9.78 23.01 6.01
N LEU A 294 10.88 23.55 6.52
CA LEU A 294 11.16 24.98 6.48
C LEU A 294 11.89 25.33 5.17
N SER A 295 11.53 26.44 4.55
CA SER A 295 12.35 27.10 3.55
C SER A 295 13.44 27.96 4.22
N GLU A 296 14.46 28.35 3.46
CA GLU A 296 15.61 29.08 4.02
C GLU A 296 15.19 30.38 4.71
N ASP A 297 14.22 31.10 4.12
CA ASP A 297 13.71 32.38 4.63
C ASP A 297 12.36 32.29 5.36
N GLY A 298 11.77 31.07 5.47
CA GLY A 298 10.48 30.84 6.10
C GLY A 298 9.25 31.21 5.25
N THR A 299 9.44 31.64 3.99
CA THR A 299 8.32 32.11 3.15
C THR A 299 7.59 30.99 2.40
N GLN A 300 8.20 29.82 2.25
CA GLN A 300 7.68 28.66 1.50
C GLN A 300 7.71 27.38 2.33
N ASN A 301 7.43 27.50 3.62
CA ASN A 301 7.30 26.33 4.48
C ASN A 301 6.16 25.43 4.01
N VAL A 302 6.40 24.12 3.88
CA VAL A 302 5.44 23.19 3.32
C VAL A 302 5.25 21.95 4.18
N PHE A 303 4.01 21.48 4.24
CA PHE A 303 3.72 20.09 4.58
C PHE A 303 3.72 19.24 3.31
N VAL A 304 4.19 18.00 3.39
CA VAL A 304 4.14 17.07 2.27
C VAL A 304 2.93 16.16 2.43
N LEU A 305 2.08 16.12 1.42
CA LEU A 305 0.87 15.33 1.43
C LEU A 305 1.01 14.10 0.53
N LYS A 306 0.89 12.94 1.16
CA LYS A 306 0.86 11.66 0.45
C LYS A 306 -0.58 11.18 0.33
N VAL A 307 -1.06 11.03 -0.88
CA VAL A 307 -2.36 10.42 -1.12
C VAL A 307 -2.35 8.96 -0.67
N ASN A 308 -3.41 8.55 0.02
CA ASN A 308 -3.52 7.18 0.49
C ASN A 308 -3.92 6.25 -0.64
N ARG A 309 -4.93 6.63 -1.42
CA ARG A 309 -5.45 5.86 -2.55
C ARG A 309 -6.00 6.81 -3.61
N PHE A 310 -6.08 6.29 -4.83
CA PHE A 310 -6.82 6.91 -5.94
C PHE A 310 -7.96 6.00 -6.35
N TYR A 311 -9.07 6.59 -6.78
CA TYR A 311 -10.18 5.88 -7.41
C TYR A 311 -10.25 6.23 -8.88
N GLY A 312 -10.43 5.21 -9.73
CA GLY A 312 -10.65 5.37 -11.16
C GLY A 312 -11.76 4.47 -11.69
N LEU A 313 -12.46 4.90 -12.72
CA LEU A 313 -13.48 4.11 -13.39
C LEU A 313 -12.92 3.39 -14.60
N ASN A 314 -13.23 2.09 -14.73
CA ASN A 314 -12.88 1.30 -15.89
C ASN A 314 -13.55 1.85 -17.16
N LYS A 315 -12.75 2.19 -18.16
CA LYS A 315 -13.24 2.75 -19.45
C LYS A 315 -14.20 1.81 -20.20
N LYS A 316 -14.14 0.50 -19.95
CA LYS A 316 -15.09 -0.45 -20.53
C LYS A 316 -16.55 -0.17 -20.17
N LEU A 317 -16.80 0.54 -19.07
CA LEU A 317 -18.15 0.96 -18.68
C LEU A 317 -18.85 1.81 -19.75
N GLU A 318 -18.12 2.52 -20.62
CA GLU A 318 -18.71 3.25 -21.75
C GLU A 318 -19.52 2.35 -22.69
N GLN A 319 -19.24 1.03 -22.72
CA GLN A 319 -19.95 0.06 -23.52
C GLN A 319 -21.29 -0.37 -22.90
N ASN A 320 -21.53 -0.02 -21.61
CA ASN A 320 -22.77 -0.32 -20.89
C ASN A 320 -23.27 0.93 -20.16
N PRO A 321 -24.08 1.77 -20.81
CA PRO A 321 -24.51 3.06 -20.25
C PRO A 321 -25.24 2.96 -18.91
N GLN A 322 -26.02 1.89 -18.68
CA GLN A 322 -26.74 1.71 -17.41
C GLN A 322 -25.76 1.39 -16.28
N LYS A 323 -24.82 0.49 -16.52
CA LYS A 323 -23.79 0.13 -15.54
C LYS A 323 -22.84 1.30 -15.26
N LEU A 324 -22.51 2.09 -16.29
CA LEU A 324 -21.74 3.32 -16.14
C LEU A 324 -22.47 4.31 -15.21
N GLU A 325 -23.77 4.54 -15.42
CA GLU A 325 -24.56 5.44 -14.59
C GLU A 325 -24.56 4.99 -13.11
N ASP A 326 -24.68 3.69 -12.86
CA ASP A 326 -24.64 3.14 -11.50
C ASP A 326 -23.24 3.26 -10.88
N ALA A 327 -22.16 3.04 -11.63
CA ALA A 327 -20.81 3.29 -11.18
C ALA A 327 -20.55 4.78 -10.87
N LEU A 328 -21.08 5.69 -11.68
CA LEU A 328 -21.01 7.14 -11.43
C LEU A 328 -21.76 7.56 -10.16
N LYS A 329 -22.87 6.90 -9.81
CA LYS A 329 -23.56 7.10 -8.54
C LYS A 329 -22.68 6.73 -7.35
N VAL A 330 -21.95 5.61 -7.44
CA VAL A 330 -20.97 5.23 -6.41
C VAL A 330 -19.87 6.27 -6.30
N MET A 331 -19.33 6.75 -7.42
CA MET A 331 -18.30 7.80 -7.44
C MET A 331 -18.80 9.11 -6.84
N ARG A 332 -20.07 9.50 -7.06
CA ARG A 332 -20.66 10.67 -6.40
C ARG A 332 -20.68 10.55 -4.88
N VAL A 333 -20.98 9.37 -4.35
CA VAL A 333 -20.93 9.12 -2.90
C VAL A 333 -19.48 9.15 -2.40
N LEU A 334 -18.55 8.46 -3.08
CA LEU A 334 -17.11 8.50 -2.75
C LEU A 334 -16.54 9.92 -2.75
N SER A 335 -17.10 10.81 -3.56
CA SER A 335 -16.67 12.21 -3.71
C SER A 335 -17.35 13.17 -2.73
N THR A 336 -17.76 12.68 -1.57
CA THR A 336 -18.31 13.46 -0.46
C THR A 336 -17.60 13.16 0.85
N VAL A 337 -17.66 14.09 1.81
CA VAL A 337 -17.09 13.87 3.16
C VAL A 337 -17.75 12.67 3.83
N GLU A 338 -19.08 12.56 3.75
CA GLU A 338 -19.86 11.49 4.37
C GLU A 338 -19.53 10.12 3.77
N GLY A 339 -19.49 10.04 2.42
CA GLY A 339 -19.21 8.78 1.72
C GLY A 339 -17.78 8.29 1.95
N SER A 340 -16.80 9.18 1.86
CA SER A 340 -15.40 8.83 2.16
C SER A 340 -15.23 8.46 3.63
N SER A 341 -15.88 9.15 4.55
CA SER A 341 -15.83 8.82 5.98
C SER A 341 -16.49 7.49 6.31
N ALA A 342 -17.51 7.07 5.57
CA ALA A 342 -18.13 5.76 5.74
C ALA A 342 -17.24 4.61 5.27
N LEU A 343 -16.32 4.86 4.30
CA LEU A 343 -15.40 3.86 3.77
C LEU A 343 -14.11 3.74 4.60
N ILE A 344 -13.63 4.86 5.17
CA ILE A 344 -12.34 4.92 5.86
C ILE A 344 -12.53 4.56 7.34
N PRO A 345 -11.76 3.59 7.90
CA PRO A 345 -11.84 3.28 9.33
C PRO A 345 -11.64 4.53 10.21
N ALA A 346 -12.45 4.68 11.26
CA ALA A 346 -12.50 5.90 12.08
C ALA A 346 -11.13 6.36 12.62
N LYS A 347 -10.26 5.41 13.00
CA LYS A 347 -8.90 5.74 13.44
C LYS A 347 -8.05 6.28 12.29
N THR A 348 -8.14 5.67 11.11
CA THR A 348 -7.43 6.13 9.90
C THR A 348 -7.94 7.49 9.45
N LEU A 349 -9.25 7.72 9.57
CA LEU A 349 -9.86 9.01 9.21
C LEU A 349 -9.29 10.17 10.04
N LYS A 350 -9.07 9.98 11.35
CA LYS A 350 -8.42 10.99 12.21
C LYS A 350 -6.97 11.31 11.80
N CYS A 351 -6.28 10.36 11.17
CA CYS A 351 -4.92 10.53 10.64
C CYS A 351 -4.91 11.02 9.18
N SER A 352 -6.05 11.37 8.61
CA SER A 352 -6.18 11.67 7.18
C SER A 352 -6.79 13.05 6.95
N LEU A 353 -6.34 13.70 5.87
CA LEU A 353 -6.98 14.89 5.32
C LEU A 353 -7.81 14.46 4.11
N LEU A 354 -9.08 14.81 4.10
CA LEU A 354 -9.94 14.56 2.94
C LEU A 354 -9.73 15.63 1.86
N PRO A 355 -9.86 15.28 0.57
CA PRO A 355 -9.55 16.18 -0.54
C PRO A 355 -10.66 17.18 -0.87
N PHE A 356 -11.72 17.27 -0.08
CA PHE A 356 -12.92 18.03 -0.40
C PHE A 356 -12.89 19.45 0.14
N LYS A 357 -13.58 20.38 -0.55
CA LYS A 357 -13.71 21.79 -0.15
C LYS A 357 -14.36 21.98 1.22
N ASP A 358 -15.29 21.06 1.56
CA ASP A 358 -16.03 21.12 2.83
C ASP A 358 -15.35 20.36 3.98
N ALA A 359 -14.27 19.59 3.67
CA ALA A 359 -13.49 18.89 4.67
C ALA A 359 -12.57 19.86 5.43
N LYS A 360 -12.38 19.62 6.73
CA LYS A 360 -11.56 20.45 7.60
C LYS A 360 -10.52 19.62 8.32
N ALA A 361 -9.31 20.15 8.43
CA ALA A 361 -8.23 19.55 9.20
C ALA A 361 -8.47 19.62 10.72
N ASP A 362 -9.37 20.51 11.19
CA ASP A 362 -9.71 20.71 12.61
C ASP A 362 -10.24 19.45 13.30
N ASP A 363 -10.86 18.53 12.53
CA ASP A 363 -11.42 17.28 13.05
C ASP A 363 -10.40 16.13 13.06
N THR A 364 -9.14 16.41 12.76
CA THR A 364 -8.06 15.44 12.68
C THR A 364 -7.00 15.66 13.75
N TYR A 365 -6.02 14.75 13.84
CA TYR A 365 -4.83 14.95 14.69
C TYR A 365 -3.94 16.12 14.24
N TYR A 366 -4.24 16.75 13.12
CA TYR A 366 -3.53 17.91 12.57
C TYR A 366 -4.21 19.25 12.90
N ALA A 367 -5.15 19.28 13.85
CA ALA A 367 -5.90 20.47 14.24
C ALA A 367 -5.00 21.67 14.60
N ASP A 368 -3.88 21.42 15.29
CA ASP A 368 -2.91 22.48 15.67
C ASP A 368 -2.29 23.22 14.48
N VAL A 369 -2.29 22.62 13.30
CA VAL A 369 -1.72 23.16 12.05
C VAL A 369 -2.77 23.33 10.95
N ALA A 370 -4.04 23.25 11.32
CA ALA A 370 -5.15 23.31 10.38
C ALA A 370 -5.15 24.58 9.52
N ASP A 371 -4.83 25.74 10.10
CA ASP A 371 -4.77 27.01 9.38
C ASP A 371 -3.75 26.96 8.22
N VAL A 372 -2.58 26.37 8.45
CA VAL A 372 -1.51 26.22 7.43
C VAL A 372 -1.93 25.24 6.34
N LEU A 373 -2.53 24.11 6.73
CA LEU A 373 -3.01 23.09 5.80
C LEU A 373 -4.20 23.60 4.96
N ASN A 374 -5.12 24.33 5.58
CA ASN A 374 -6.28 24.92 4.91
C ASN A 374 -5.86 26.08 3.98
N ALA A 375 -4.75 26.77 4.27
CA ALA A 375 -4.17 27.78 3.38
C ALA A 375 -3.50 27.17 2.11
N GLY A 376 -3.32 25.85 2.06
CA GLY A 376 -2.75 25.16 0.90
C GLY A 376 -1.23 25.15 0.82
N ASN A 377 -0.53 25.45 1.90
CA ASN A 377 0.94 25.40 1.97
C ASN A 377 1.42 23.94 2.03
N THR A 378 1.25 23.22 0.93
CA THR A 378 1.51 21.79 0.83
C THR A 378 2.19 21.44 -0.48
N ALA A 379 3.07 20.42 -0.45
CA ALA A 379 3.67 19.80 -1.62
C ALA A 379 3.19 18.35 -1.77
N PRO A 380 3.08 17.81 -2.97
CA PRO A 380 2.76 16.40 -3.17
C PRO A 380 3.96 15.52 -2.83
N PHE A 381 3.69 14.33 -2.29
CA PHE A 381 4.70 13.32 -2.02
C PHE A 381 5.26 12.75 -3.33
N ILE A 382 6.58 12.79 -3.49
CA ILE A 382 7.28 12.31 -4.68
C ILE A 382 7.56 10.81 -4.53
N TYR A 383 6.95 9.99 -5.36
CA TYR A 383 7.18 8.55 -5.33
C TYR A 383 7.01 7.86 -6.70
N SER A 384 5.85 7.96 -7.29
CA SER A 384 5.48 7.24 -8.52
C SER A 384 6.36 7.66 -9.70
N GLY A 385 6.94 6.69 -10.40
CA GLY A 385 7.94 6.90 -11.45
C GLY A 385 9.37 7.06 -10.95
N TRP A 386 9.57 7.09 -9.62
CA TRP A 386 10.87 7.27 -8.98
C TRP A 386 11.37 6.00 -8.27
N GLU A 387 10.75 4.83 -8.50
CA GLU A 387 10.94 3.61 -7.71
C GLU A 387 12.40 3.18 -7.65
N ASN A 388 13.12 3.26 -8.79
CA ASN A 388 14.54 2.95 -8.83
C ASN A 388 15.37 3.97 -8.06
N THR A 389 15.11 5.27 -8.28
CA THR A 389 15.79 6.39 -7.61
C THR A 389 15.59 6.34 -6.09
N ILE A 390 14.39 5.95 -5.62
CA ILE A 390 14.10 5.77 -4.20
C ILE A 390 15.05 4.77 -3.57
N VAL A 391 15.36 3.67 -4.25
CA VAL A 391 16.24 2.62 -3.73
C VAL A 391 17.71 3.05 -3.81
N THR A 392 18.17 3.48 -4.97
CA THR A 392 19.60 3.75 -5.25
C THR A 392 20.04 5.09 -4.67
N THR A 393 19.40 6.20 -5.06
CA THR A 393 19.66 7.53 -4.48
C THR A 393 19.30 7.57 -3.00
N GLY A 394 18.19 6.91 -2.59
CA GLY A 394 17.84 6.83 -1.18
C GLY A 394 18.89 6.13 -0.34
N THR A 395 19.48 5.03 -0.81
CA THR A 395 20.62 4.36 -0.16
C THR A 395 21.80 5.29 -0.08
N LYS A 396 22.15 5.99 -1.17
CA LYS A 396 23.26 6.93 -1.18
C LYS A 396 23.04 8.12 -0.24
N MET A 397 21.77 8.55 -0.09
CA MET A 397 21.41 9.57 0.88
C MET A 397 21.56 9.09 2.33
N LEU A 398 21.26 7.83 2.63
CA LEU A 398 21.55 7.24 3.95
C LEU A 398 23.05 7.18 4.23
N ASP A 399 23.87 6.78 3.23
CA ASP A 399 25.34 6.82 3.34
C ASP A 399 25.82 8.25 3.61
N PHE A 400 25.26 9.24 2.93
CA PHE A 400 25.54 10.65 3.16
C PHE A 400 25.19 11.07 4.60
N ILE A 401 24.02 10.69 5.11
CA ILE A 401 23.62 11.01 6.49
C ILE A 401 24.58 10.41 7.50
N LYS A 402 25.05 9.18 7.29
CA LYS A 402 26.01 8.46 8.13
C LYS A 402 27.45 9.01 8.00
N GLY A 403 27.74 9.77 6.97
CA GLY A 403 29.07 10.32 6.69
C GLY A 403 29.95 9.41 5.81
N ASP A 404 29.38 8.36 5.23
CA ASP A 404 30.07 7.41 4.34
C ASP A 404 30.07 7.88 2.87
N ALA A 405 29.29 8.91 2.55
CA ALA A 405 29.22 9.55 1.24
C ALA A 405 29.15 11.08 1.35
N THR A 406 29.44 11.78 0.24
CA THR A 406 29.30 13.23 0.10
C THR A 406 27.99 13.58 -0.60
N MET A 407 27.58 14.86 -0.58
CA MET A 407 26.43 15.33 -1.37
C MET A 407 26.70 15.20 -2.87
N GLU A 408 27.92 15.36 -3.33
CA GLU A 408 28.32 15.12 -4.72
C GLU A 408 28.09 13.65 -5.13
N ASP A 409 28.29 12.70 -4.20
CA ASP A 409 27.98 11.28 -4.46
C ASP A 409 26.47 11.05 -4.60
N VAL A 410 25.63 11.74 -3.83
CA VAL A 410 24.17 11.69 -3.96
C VAL A 410 23.72 12.27 -5.31
N ILE A 411 24.25 13.43 -5.69
CA ILE A 411 23.97 14.09 -6.97
C ILE A 411 24.33 13.17 -8.13
N ARG A 412 25.54 12.61 -8.10
CA ARG A 412 25.99 11.67 -9.14
C ARG A 412 25.08 10.45 -9.24
N GLN A 413 24.70 9.85 -8.10
CA GLN A 413 23.80 8.70 -8.10
C GLN A 413 22.46 9.04 -8.72
N MET A 414 21.90 10.20 -8.39
CA MET A 414 20.62 10.63 -8.95
C MET A 414 20.70 10.88 -10.46
N ASP A 415 21.83 11.41 -10.96
CA ASP A 415 22.06 11.56 -12.41
C ASP A 415 22.21 10.19 -13.10
N GLU A 416 22.90 9.23 -12.47
CA GLU A 416 23.01 7.84 -12.97
C GLU A 416 21.64 7.12 -12.98
N ASP A 417 20.80 7.37 -11.99
CA ASP A 417 19.47 6.78 -11.91
C ASP A 417 18.56 7.24 -13.04
N GLN A 418 18.66 8.49 -13.44
CA GLN A 418 17.92 9.05 -14.56
C GLN A 418 18.22 8.29 -15.88
N ASP A 419 19.48 7.93 -16.10
CA ASP A 419 19.89 7.15 -17.28
C ASP A 419 19.35 5.70 -17.23
N SER A 420 19.06 5.16 -16.04
CA SER A 420 18.64 3.77 -15.84
C SER A 420 17.15 3.52 -15.98
N VAL A 421 16.32 4.55 -15.90
CA VAL A 421 14.84 4.44 -15.97
C VAL A 421 14.35 3.81 -17.28
N VAL A 422 15.17 3.83 -18.33
CA VAL A 422 14.79 3.38 -19.67
C VAL A 422 14.98 1.88 -19.92
N ASN A 423 15.69 1.10 -19.07
CA ASN A 423 16.20 -0.22 -19.44
C ASN A 423 15.93 -1.40 -18.50
N ASN A 424 15.08 -1.28 -17.48
CA ASN A 424 14.89 -2.39 -16.53
C ASN A 424 13.61 -3.20 -16.84
N THR A 425 13.67 -4.07 -17.85
CA THR A 425 12.69 -5.15 -18.03
C THR A 425 13.14 -6.34 -17.18
N PRO A 426 12.36 -6.81 -16.20
CA PRO A 426 12.70 -7.98 -15.40
C PRO A 426 12.88 -9.23 -16.31
N ASP A 427 13.81 -10.11 -15.96
CA ASP A 427 14.01 -11.35 -16.69
C ASP A 427 12.77 -12.25 -16.62
N THR A 428 12.35 -12.76 -17.77
CA THR A 428 11.28 -13.75 -17.86
C THR A 428 11.77 -15.10 -17.35
N ILE A 429 11.15 -15.61 -16.29
CA ILE A 429 11.45 -16.92 -15.70
C ILE A 429 10.88 -18.03 -16.56
N THR A 430 9.62 -17.92 -16.96
CA THR A 430 8.89 -18.86 -17.82
C THR A 430 7.72 -18.16 -18.48
N THR A 431 7.00 -18.85 -19.37
CA THR A 431 5.80 -18.31 -20.03
C THR A 431 4.56 -19.09 -19.58
N VAL A 432 3.54 -18.39 -19.10
CA VAL A 432 2.20 -18.97 -18.87
C VAL A 432 1.42 -18.86 -20.18
N THR A 433 0.92 -20.00 -20.69
CA THR A 433 0.30 -20.08 -22.03
C THR A 433 -1.19 -19.82 -22.04
N GLU A 434 -1.85 -19.91 -20.90
CA GLU A 434 -3.28 -19.61 -20.69
C GLU A 434 -3.49 -19.06 -19.27
N GLU A 435 -4.56 -18.33 -19.02
CA GLU A 435 -4.87 -17.84 -17.67
C GLU A 435 -5.00 -19.02 -16.68
N LEU A 436 -4.25 -18.95 -15.60
CA LEU A 436 -4.31 -19.88 -14.47
C LEU A 436 -5.11 -19.26 -13.34
N SER A 437 -6.16 -19.96 -12.92
CA SER A 437 -7.01 -19.54 -11.82
C SER A 437 -6.25 -19.50 -10.48
N GLN A 438 -6.83 -18.88 -9.48
CA GLN A 438 -6.32 -18.91 -8.10
C GLN A 438 -6.09 -20.35 -7.60
N GLU A 439 -7.01 -21.29 -7.91
CA GLU A 439 -6.85 -22.72 -7.58
C GLU A 439 -5.68 -23.36 -8.34
N ASP A 440 -5.54 -23.05 -9.63
CA ASP A 440 -4.42 -23.53 -10.46
C ASP A 440 -3.08 -23.06 -9.89
N CYS A 441 -2.99 -21.79 -9.51
CA CYS A 441 -1.81 -21.20 -8.88
C CYS A 441 -1.50 -21.87 -7.54
N ALA A 442 -2.51 -22.10 -6.69
CA ALA A 442 -2.35 -22.78 -5.40
C ALA A 442 -1.86 -24.23 -5.58
N MET A 443 -2.32 -24.92 -6.61
CA MET A 443 -1.81 -26.27 -6.96
C MET A 443 -0.33 -26.23 -7.34
N LEU A 444 0.10 -25.28 -8.19
CA LEU A 444 1.49 -25.15 -8.59
C LEU A 444 2.40 -24.75 -7.40
N VAL A 445 1.96 -23.78 -6.58
CA VAL A 445 2.67 -23.36 -5.37
C VAL A 445 2.79 -24.54 -4.39
N GLY A 446 1.72 -25.29 -4.18
CA GLY A 446 1.72 -26.44 -3.31
C GLY A 446 2.70 -27.52 -3.77
N ARG A 447 2.71 -27.84 -5.07
CA ARG A 447 3.70 -28.77 -5.65
C ARG A 447 5.14 -28.28 -5.46
N CYS A 448 5.36 -26.99 -5.74
CA CYS A 448 6.66 -26.36 -5.53
C CYS A 448 7.13 -26.52 -4.09
N PHE A 449 6.28 -26.18 -3.12
CA PHE A 449 6.63 -26.18 -1.73
C PHE A 449 6.83 -27.60 -1.16
N ALA A 450 5.98 -28.55 -1.54
CA ALA A 450 6.18 -29.93 -1.14
C ALA A 450 7.49 -30.51 -1.72
N GLN A 451 7.81 -30.23 -2.97
CA GLN A 451 9.07 -30.68 -3.56
C GLN A 451 10.30 -30.03 -2.91
N ALA A 452 10.24 -28.74 -2.63
CA ALA A 452 11.35 -28.00 -2.03
C ALA A 452 11.64 -28.40 -0.58
N THR A 453 10.61 -28.79 0.17
CA THR A 453 10.73 -29.24 1.57
C THR A 453 10.85 -30.75 1.74
N GLY A 454 10.67 -31.52 0.66
CA GLY A 454 10.61 -32.99 0.74
C GLY A 454 9.35 -33.51 1.44
N SER A 455 8.26 -32.71 1.45
CA SER A 455 6.99 -33.11 2.06
C SER A 455 6.20 -34.07 1.16
N ASP A 456 5.36 -34.91 1.76
CA ASP A 456 4.52 -35.88 1.04
C ASP A 456 3.43 -35.19 0.19
N LEU A 457 2.95 -34.05 0.66
CA LEU A 457 1.91 -33.23 0.04
C LEU A 457 1.97 -31.79 0.56
N ALA A 458 1.15 -30.93 -0.02
CA ALA A 458 0.96 -29.56 0.48
C ALA A 458 -0.51 -29.20 0.65
N LEU A 459 -0.79 -28.37 1.66
CA LEU A 459 -2.04 -27.65 1.84
C LEU A 459 -1.80 -26.16 1.68
N VAL A 460 -2.42 -25.56 0.66
CA VAL A 460 -2.31 -24.14 0.36
C VAL A 460 -3.68 -23.49 0.48
N SER A 461 -3.82 -22.54 1.37
CA SER A 461 -5.07 -21.81 1.56
C SER A 461 -5.33 -20.89 0.36
N LEU A 462 -6.58 -20.82 -0.06
CA LEU A 462 -7.09 -19.76 -0.93
C LEU A 462 -7.56 -18.63 -0.03
N SER A 463 -6.81 -17.55 0.02
CA SER A 463 -7.17 -16.40 0.85
C SER A 463 -7.08 -15.11 0.06
N THR A 464 -7.63 -14.06 0.63
CA THR A 464 -7.45 -12.71 0.14
C THR A 464 -6.63 -11.93 1.15
N TRP A 465 -5.75 -11.05 0.65
CA TRP A 465 -5.10 -10.09 1.53
C TRP A 465 -6.15 -9.06 1.99
N ILE A 466 -6.13 -8.75 3.30
CA ILE A 466 -7.04 -7.77 3.90
C ILE A 466 -6.25 -6.49 4.15
N PRO A 467 -6.46 -5.41 3.36
CA PRO A 467 -5.80 -4.13 3.58
C PRO A 467 -6.14 -3.58 4.96
N GLY A 468 -5.14 -3.02 5.63
CA GLY A 468 -5.36 -2.27 6.87
C GLY A 468 -5.39 -3.10 8.15
N ASN A 469 -5.16 -4.41 8.09
CA ASN A 469 -4.89 -5.19 9.30
C ASN A 469 -3.39 -5.15 9.63
N PRO A 470 -2.94 -4.31 10.59
CA PRO A 470 -1.51 -4.16 10.91
C PRO A 470 -0.90 -5.40 11.56
N THR A 471 -1.71 -6.35 12.00
CA THR A 471 -1.23 -7.60 12.64
C THR A 471 -1.02 -8.71 11.62
N ASP A 472 -1.57 -8.58 10.41
CA ASP A 472 -1.43 -9.58 9.38
C ASP A 472 -0.32 -9.22 8.38
N GLN A 473 0.89 -9.34 8.85
CA GLN A 473 2.07 -9.37 7.97
C GLN A 473 2.31 -10.78 7.41
N ASN A 474 1.47 -11.75 7.74
CA ASN A 474 1.56 -13.10 7.28
C ASN A 474 0.51 -13.33 6.21
N HIS A 475 0.94 -13.34 4.97
CA HIS A 475 0.11 -13.75 3.85
C HIS A 475 -0.14 -15.24 3.96
N HIS A 476 -1.40 -15.61 4.10
CA HIS A 476 -1.75 -16.95 4.54
C HIS A 476 -2.23 -17.85 3.41
N GLY A 477 -2.24 -17.35 2.18
CA GLY A 477 -2.69 -18.15 1.06
C GLY A 477 -2.44 -17.51 -0.30
N VAL A 478 -2.78 -18.25 -1.35
CA VAL A 478 -2.79 -17.74 -2.72
C VAL A 478 -4.05 -16.92 -2.93
N ALA A 479 -3.89 -15.66 -3.31
CA ALA A 479 -4.98 -14.71 -3.47
C ALA A 479 -5.17 -14.25 -4.93
N ALA A 480 -4.24 -14.54 -5.82
CA ALA A 480 -4.21 -14.05 -7.20
C ALA A 480 -4.13 -15.18 -8.23
N LYS A 481 -4.39 -14.82 -9.48
CA LYS A 481 -4.25 -15.64 -10.68
C LYS A 481 -3.00 -15.23 -11.47
N LEU A 482 -2.55 -16.08 -12.38
CA LEU A 482 -1.52 -15.74 -13.36
C LEU A 482 -2.15 -15.60 -14.75
N TYR A 483 -1.76 -14.55 -15.45
CA TYR A 483 -2.21 -14.29 -16.82
C TYR A 483 -1.29 -14.95 -17.86
N ALA A 484 -1.82 -15.15 -19.07
CA ALA A 484 -1.08 -15.70 -20.18
C ALA A 484 -0.02 -14.71 -20.71
N LYS A 485 1.18 -14.76 -20.15
CA LYS A 485 2.34 -13.91 -20.52
C LYS A 485 3.64 -14.52 -20.03
N GLY A 486 4.76 -13.92 -20.39
CA GLY A 486 6.03 -14.17 -19.71
C GLY A 486 5.93 -13.69 -18.27
N ILE A 487 6.31 -14.55 -17.31
CA ILE A 487 6.24 -14.22 -15.88
C ILE A 487 7.64 -13.98 -15.32
N THR A 488 7.71 -13.03 -14.41
CA THR A 488 8.90 -12.58 -13.70
C THR A 488 8.83 -12.99 -12.23
N ASP A 489 9.85 -12.67 -11.45
CA ASP A 489 9.81 -12.84 -9.98
C ASP A 489 8.75 -11.95 -9.32
N TYR A 490 8.43 -10.78 -9.90
CA TYR A 490 7.31 -9.96 -9.44
C TYR A 490 5.96 -10.67 -9.63
N ASP A 491 5.74 -11.34 -10.76
CA ASP A 491 4.52 -12.13 -10.99
C ASP A 491 4.43 -13.31 -10.02
N LEU A 492 5.55 -13.95 -9.70
CA LEU A 492 5.58 -15.00 -8.68
C LEU A 492 5.22 -14.45 -7.30
N SER A 493 5.67 -13.24 -6.94
CA SER A 493 5.36 -12.64 -5.63
C SER A 493 3.87 -12.44 -5.40
N VAL A 494 3.07 -12.30 -6.47
CA VAL A 494 1.61 -12.12 -6.39
C VAL A 494 0.90 -13.40 -5.97
N ILE A 495 1.45 -14.56 -6.30
CA ILE A 495 0.85 -15.87 -5.98
C ILE A 495 1.52 -16.59 -4.81
N LEU A 496 2.64 -16.07 -4.28
CA LEU A 496 3.37 -16.73 -3.20
C LEU A 496 2.85 -16.30 -1.82
N PRO A 497 2.31 -17.23 -1.04
CA PRO A 497 1.82 -16.93 0.31
C PRO A 497 2.94 -16.70 1.34
N THR A 498 4.19 -16.88 0.96
CA THR A 498 5.37 -16.61 1.80
C THR A 498 5.96 -15.22 1.58
N GLY A 499 5.54 -14.50 0.52
CA GLY A 499 6.20 -13.27 0.11
C GLY A 499 7.65 -13.46 -0.33
N TRP A 500 8.44 -12.38 -0.32
CA TRP A 500 9.78 -12.37 -0.92
C TRP A 500 10.86 -13.14 -0.13
N ASN A 501 10.84 -13.06 1.21
CA ASN A 501 11.97 -13.51 2.05
C ASN A 501 11.58 -14.51 3.13
N ARG A 502 10.35 -15.02 3.12
CA ARG A 502 9.89 -15.96 4.14
C ARG A 502 10.09 -17.39 3.73
N THR A 503 10.26 -18.21 4.75
CA THR A 503 10.46 -19.65 4.62
C THR A 503 9.13 -20.40 4.58
N ILE A 504 9.17 -21.57 3.95
CA ILE A 504 8.03 -22.49 3.86
C ILE A 504 7.87 -23.17 5.22
N GLN A 505 6.65 -23.25 5.72
CA GLN A 505 6.30 -24.00 6.92
C GLN A 505 5.96 -25.46 6.60
N THR A 506 6.27 -26.36 7.52
CA THR A 506 5.91 -27.77 7.45
C THR A 506 5.27 -28.23 8.74
N VAL A 507 4.41 -29.25 8.64
CA VAL A 507 3.72 -29.83 9.79
C VAL A 507 3.47 -31.32 9.55
N THR A 508 3.46 -32.11 10.61
CA THR A 508 3.10 -33.53 10.54
C THR A 508 1.63 -33.70 10.90
N LEU A 509 0.82 -34.20 9.97
CA LEU A 509 -0.63 -34.39 10.14
C LEU A 509 -1.06 -35.82 9.82
N THR A 510 -2.09 -36.31 10.49
CA THR A 510 -2.80 -37.52 10.05
C THR A 510 -3.69 -37.22 8.83
N GLY A 511 -3.98 -38.25 8.03
CA GLY A 511 -4.91 -38.05 6.91
C GLY A 511 -6.31 -37.61 7.37
N GLN A 512 -6.73 -37.97 8.59
CA GLN A 512 -7.99 -37.45 9.16
C GLN A 512 -7.89 -35.91 9.38
N GLN A 513 -6.83 -35.43 10.01
CA GLN A 513 -6.63 -33.99 10.21
C GLN A 513 -6.57 -33.22 8.88
N ILE A 514 -5.91 -33.79 7.87
CA ILE A 514 -5.89 -33.21 6.51
C ILE A 514 -7.31 -33.11 5.95
N ASN A 515 -8.11 -34.18 6.06
CA ASN A 515 -9.50 -34.17 5.57
C ASN A 515 -10.37 -33.16 6.33
N ASP A 516 -10.17 -33.02 7.64
CA ASP A 516 -10.88 -32.05 8.46
C ASP A 516 -10.52 -30.60 8.06
N LEU A 517 -9.24 -30.29 7.82
CA LEU A 517 -8.80 -28.98 7.30
C LEU A 517 -9.37 -28.68 5.91
N LEU A 518 -9.42 -29.67 5.02
CA LEU A 518 -10.04 -29.51 3.70
C LEU A 518 -11.55 -29.27 3.78
N ALA A 519 -12.21 -29.75 4.83
CA ALA A 519 -13.63 -29.57 5.06
C ALA A 519 -13.97 -28.23 5.72
N THR A 520 -13.13 -27.73 6.61
CA THR A 520 -13.37 -26.53 7.43
C THR A 520 -12.72 -25.28 6.89
N GLY A 521 -11.62 -25.43 6.13
CA GLY A 521 -10.82 -24.30 5.67
C GLY A 521 -10.01 -23.62 6.78
N TYR A 522 -9.41 -22.49 6.43
CA TYR A 522 -8.58 -21.66 7.28
C TYR A 522 -9.31 -20.38 7.69
N ASP A 523 -9.29 -20.03 8.97
CA ASP A 523 -9.82 -18.78 9.51
C ASP A 523 -8.74 -18.05 10.32
N ALA A 524 -8.04 -17.09 9.66
CA ALA A 524 -6.96 -16.34 10.28
C ALA A 524 -7.41 -15.36 11.37
N TYR A 525 -8.67 -14.93 11.34
CA TYR A 525 -9.14 -13.78 12.12
C TYR A 525 -10.29 -14.08 13.05
N GLY A 526 -10.72 -15.33 13.14
CA GLY A 526 -11.88 -15.73 13.93
C GLY A 526 -13.20 -15.08 13.47
N ASN A 527 -13.25 -14.63 12.23
CA ASN A 527 -14.44 -13.97 11.65
C ASN A 527 -15.41 -14.96 10.99
N GLY A 528 -15.13 -16.27 11.08
CA GLY A 528 -15.94 -17.34 10.50
C GLY A 528 -15.86 -17.46 8.97
N LYS A 529 -14.95 -16.74 8.32
CA LYS A 529 -14.64 -16.90 6.88
C LYS A 529 -13.62 -18.02 6.72
N GLY A 530 -14.07 -19.27 6.67
CA GLY A 530 -13.20 -20.41 6.40
C GLY A 530 -12.64 -20.35 4.99
N TYR A 531 -11.41 -19.87 4.81
CA TYR A 531 -10.73 -19.90 3.52
C TYR A 531 -10.40 -21.34 3.14
N PRO A 532 -10.85 -21.84 1.96
CA PRO A 532 -10.64 -23.23 1.58
C PRO A 532 -9.16 -23.54 1.34
N TYR A 533 -8.76 -24.76 1.70
CA TYR A 533 -7.47 -25.29 1.28
C TYR A 533 -7.56 -25.98 -0.07
N VAL A 534 -6.53 -25.77 -0.88
CA VAL A 534 -6.21 -26.59 -2.04
C VAL A 534 -5.14 -27.60 -1.62
N MET A 535 -5.38 -28.87 -1.85
CA MET A 535 -4.41 -29.93 -1.59
C MET A 535 -3.65 -30.28 -2.86
N ALA A 536 -2.35 -29.99 -2.89
CA ALA A 536 -1.44 -30.51 -3.88
C ALA A 536 -0.85 -31.83 -3.36
N SER A 537 -1.26 -32.94 -3.94
CA SER A 537 -0.85 -34.27 -3.50
C SER A 537 -0.84 -35.27 -4.67
N PRO A 538 0.18 -36.13 -4.76
CA PRO A 538 0.19 -37.26 -5.68
C PRO A 538 -0.70 -38.43 -5.21
N VAL A 539 -1.14 -38.40 -3.94
CA VAL A 539 -1.92 -39.48 -3.33
C VAL A 539 -3.12 -38.93 -2.55
N GLN A 540 -4.14 -39.75 -2.35
CA GLN A 540 -5.24 -39.43 -1.44
C GLN A 540 -4.83 -39.79 0.00
N PRO A 541 -4.91 -38.87 0.97
CA PRO A 541 -4.57 -39.16 2.37
C PRO A 541 -5.48 -40.23 2.98
N GLU A 542 -4.88 -41.25 3.55
CA GLU A 542 -5.59 -42.30 4.32
C GLU A 542 -5.69 -41.84 5.79
N ALA A 543 -6.88 -41.90 6.38
CA ALA A 543 -7.21 -41.28 7.66
C ALA A 543 -6.21 -41.59 8.80
N ASP A 544 -5.75 -42.86 8.89
CA ASP A 544 -4.88 -43.35 9.97
C ASP A 544 -3.38 -43.21 9.67
N LYS A 545 -3.02 -42.73 8.47
CA LYS A 545 -1.61 -42.50 8.11
C LYS A 545 -1.18 -41.08 8.42
N THR A 546 0.09 -40.93 8.71
CA THR A 546 0.73 -39.63 8.98
C THR A 546 1.51 -39.18 7.77
N TYR A 547 1.44 -37.89 7.49
CA TYR A 547 2.08 -37.23 6.36
C TYR A 547 2.86 -36.01 6.82
N GLN A 548 4.01 -35.78 6.19
CA GLN A 548 4.71 -34.50 6.26
C GLN A 548 4.08 -33.56 5.24
N VAL A 549 3.57 -32.44 5.71
CA VAL A 549 2.79 -31.50 4.89
C VAL A 549 3.50 -30.15 4.82
N ALA A 550 3.77 -29.67 3.60
CA ALA A 550 4.08 -28.24 3.40
C ALA A 550 2.77 -27.45 3.52
N ILE A 551 2.74 -26.46 4.39
CA ILE A 551 1.48 -25.75 4.69
C ILE A 551 1.62 -24.24 4.55
N CYS A 552 0.61 -23.62 3.92
CA CYS A 552 0.41 -22.18 3.86
C CYS A 552 -0.99 -21.84 4.35
N GLY A 553 -1.07 -20.88 5.27
CA GLY A 553 -2.28 -20.61 6.01
C GLY A 553 -2.37 -21.53 7.25
N VAL A 554 -1.79 -21.08 8.35
CA VAL A 554 -1.81 -21.79 9.63
C VAL A 554 -2.69 -21.00 10.59
N SER A 555 -3.83 -21.59 10.99
CA SER A 555 -4.69 -20.97 12.00
C SER A 555 -4.05 -21.07 13.39
N ASP A 556 -4.43 -20.17 14.29
CA ASP A 556 -3.99 -20.22 15.70
C ASP A 556 -4.33 -21.57 16.35
N GLN A 557 -5.47 -22.16 15.98
CA GLN A 557 -5.87 -23.47 16.48
C GLN A 557 -4.91 -24.56 15.99
N LEU A 558 -4.56 -24.57 14.70
CA LEU A 558 -3.62 -25.57 14.17
C LEU A 558 -2.23 -25.37 14.78
N ALA A 559 -1.78 -24.13 14.94
CA ALA A 559 -0.50 -23.81 15.60
C ALA A 559 -0.46 -24.26 17.07
N ALA A 560 -1.61 -24.27 17.74
CA ALA A 560 -1.71 -24.74 19.12
C ALA A 560 -1.80 -26.29 19.24
N GLU A 561 -2.32 -26.97 18.21
CA GLU A 561 -2.58 -28.42 18.22
C GLU A 561 -1.48 -29.24 17.54
N ALA A 562 -0.69 -28.61 16.63
CA ALA A 562 0.33 -29.29 15.85
C ALA A 562 1.66 -28.53 15.92
N ASP A 563 2.77 -29.27 15.81
CA ASP A 563 4.12 -28.72 15.78
C ASP A 563 4.43 -28.21 14.37
N VAL A 564 4.19 -26.92 14.14
CA VAL A 564 4.49 -26.25 12.88
C VAL A 564 5.94 -25.81 12.87
N VAL A 565 6.71 -26.29 11.91
CA VAL A 565 8.16 -26.11 11.84
C VAL A 565 8.53 -25.25 10.63
N ASP A 566 9.41 -24.30 10.83
CA ASP A 566 10.06 -23.58 9.75
C ASP A 566 11.05 -24.51 9.00
N SER A 567 10.86 -24.68 7.71
CA SER A 567 11.71 -25.56 6.89
C SER A 567 13.11 -24.99 6.61
N GLY A 568 13.32 -23.69 6.81
CA GLY A 568 14.52 -22.98 6.38
C GLY A 568 14.62 -22.75 4.87
N VAL A 569 13.63 -23.16 4.09
CA VAL A 569 13.59 -22.98 2.63
C VAL A 569 12.84 -21.70 2.28
N VAL A 570 13.49 -20.74 1.62
CA VAL A 570 12.85 -19.49 1.16
C VAL A 570 11.87 -19.80 0.03
N GLY A 571 10.62 -19.40 0.18
CA GLY A 571 9.55 -19.71 -0.78
C GLY A 571 9.79 -19.14 -2.17
N MET A 572 10.30 -17.90 -2.28
CA MET A 572 10.64 -17.28 -3.56
C MET A 572 11.75 -18.03 -4.31
N ASP A 573 12.80 -18.46 -3.61
CA ASP A 573 13.90 -19.22 -4.24
C ASP A 573 13.40 -20.58 -4.75
N ALA A 574 12.56 -21.24 -3.96
CA ALA A 574 11.90 -22.48 -4.37
C ALA A 574 11.02 -22.26 -5.63
N ALA A 575 10.25 -21.19 -5.65
CA ALA A 575 9.37 -20.86 -6.77
C ALA A 575 10.17 -20.52 -8.04
N LYS A 576 11.20 -19.69 -7.96
CA LYS A 576 12.10 -19.40 -9.10
C LYS A 576 12.68 -20.67 -9.69
N ALA A 577 13.16 -21.58 -8.85
CA ALA A 577 13.71 -22.86 -9.28
C ALA A 577 12.64 -23.76 -9.92
N PHE A 578 11.46 -23.86 -9.30
CA PHE A 578 10.37 -24.70 -9.79
C PHE A 578 9.81 -24.18 -11.13
N PHE A 579 9.42 -22.92 -11.20
CA PHE A 579 8.85 -22.32 -12.41
C PHE A 579 9.89 -22.21 -13.53
N GLY A 580 11.15 -21.91 -13.20
CA GLY A 580 12.26 -21.84 -14.17
C GLY A 580 12.66 -23.20 -14.78
N ALA A 581 12.19 -24.31 -14.22
CA ALA A 581 12.37 -25.64 -14.82
C ALA A 581 11.45 -25.87 -16.03
N TYR A 582 10.44 -25.01 -16.23
CA TYR A 582 9.50 -25.11 -17.36
C TYR A 582 9.83 -24.05 -18.41
N THR A 583 9.83 -24.45 -19.68
CA THR A 583 9.87 -23.49 -20.80
C THR A 583 8.55 -22.74 -20.91
N SER A 584 7.44 -23.44 -20.63
CA SER A 584 6.09 -22.87 -20.56
C SER A 584 5.24 -23.68 -19.59
N ILE A 585 4.23 -23.02 -19.02
CA ILE A 585 3.26 -23.59 -18.07
C ILE A 585 1.85 -23.38 -18.58
N SER A 586 1.03 -24.41 -18.47
CA SER A 586 -0.39 -24.41 -18.77
C SER A 586 -1.19 -25.02 -17.61
N ARG A 587 -2.52 -25.00 -17.72
CA ARG A 587 -3.39 -25.66 -16.73
C ARG A 587 -3.13 -27.16 -16.63
N ALA A 588 -2.65 -27.81 -17.70
CA ALA A 588 -2.30 -29.22 -17.65
C ALA A 588 -1.16 -29.53 -16.67
N ASP A 589 -0.31 -28.54 -16.41
CA ASP A 589 0.84 -28.67 -15.51
C ASP A 589 0.47 -28.53 -14.02
N THR A 590 -0.77 -28.18 -13.70
CA THR A 590 -1.27 -28.11 -12.30
C THR A 590 -1.46 -29.52 -11.71
N ALA A 591 -1.70 -30.51 -12.56
CA ALA A 591 -1.85 -31.87 -12.10
C ALA A 591 -0.51 -32.41 -11.57
N TRP A 592 -0.53 -32.98 -10.37
CA TRP A 592 0.60 -33.69 -9.81
C TRP A 592 0.48 -35.16 -10.18
N SER A 593 1.23 -35.57 -11.20
CA SER A 593 1.31 -36.96 -11.66
C SER A 593 2.35 -37.77 -10.89
#